data_954edd4e4b83dec6b2c39f3e908298d1
#
_entry.id   954edd4e4b83dec6b2c39f3e908298d1
#
_cell.length_a   1.000
_cell.length_b   1.000
_cell.length_c   1.000
_cell.angle_alpha   90.00
_cell.angle_beta   90.00
_cell.angle_gamma   90.00
#
_symmetry.space_group_name_H-M   'P 1'
#
loop_
_entity.id
_entity.type
_entity.pdbx_description
1 polymer ?
#
loop_
_entity_poly.entity_id
_entity_poly.type
_entity_poly.pdbx_seq_one_letter_code
_entity_poly.pdbx_strand_id
1 'polypeptide(L)'
;MDFELKVLVHLDDSPSTPEAVLLVRQVFSQNPVFAGITPDISPASLRRLCITFTFPAETTGQADNKADEFIQSLLEYTSAITDGIREGSNVLSYA
;
A
#
# COMPACT_ATOMS: atom_id res chain seq x y z
N MET A 1 -2.46 18.92 -7.28
CA MET A 1 -1.60 18.01 -8.06
C MET A 1 -1.83 16.59 -7.58
N ASP A 2 -1.75 15.64 -8.49
CA ASP A 2 -1.85 14.24 -8.14
C ASP A 2 -0.46 13.62 -8.03
N PHE A 3 -0.33 12.74 -7.07
CA PHE A 3 0.91 11.99 -6.83
C PHE A 3 0.60 10.49 -6.91
N GLU A 4 1.59 9.73 -7.33
CA GLU A 4 1.52 8.28 -7.37
C GLU A 4 2.47 7.70 -6.31
N LEU A 5 1.95 6.79 -5.52
CA LEU A 5 2.76 6.03 -4.57
C LEU A 5 2.79 4.58 -5.00
N LYS A 6 4.00 4.06 -5.15
CA LYS A 6 4.25 2.65 -5.44
C LYS A 6 4.92 2.03 -4.23
N VAL A 7 4.29 1.01 -3.68
CA VAL A 7 4.80 0.31 -2.50
C VAL A 7 5.03 -1.15 -2.86
N LEU A 8 6.26 -1.62 -2.64
CA LEU A 8 6.57 -3.04 -2.71
C LEU A 8 6.52 -3.60 -1.30
N VAL A 9 5.70 -4.60 -1.09
CA VAL A 9 5.61 -5.29 0.20
C VAL A 9 6.14 -6.71 0.05
N HIS A 10 6.80 -7.19 1.09
CA HIS A 10 7.33 -8.55 1.15
C HIS A 10 6.35 -9.47 1.85
N LEU A 11 6.20 -10.68 1.33
CA LEU A 11 5.37 -11.71 1.94
C LEU A 11 6.27 -12.77 2.55
N ASP A 12 5.92 -13.20 3.76
CA ASP A 12 6.54 -14.37 4.38
C ASP A 12 5.91 -15.65 3.81
N ASP A 13 6.19 -16.80 4.40
CA ASP A 13 5.68 -18.09 3.90
C ASP A 13 4.16 -18.17 3.88
N SER A 14 3.51 -17.44 4.73
CA SER A 14 2.06 -17.25 4.77
C SER A 14 1.80 -15.75 4.88
N PRO A 15 0.78 -15.17 4.22
CA PRO A 15 -0.25 -15.81 3.41
C PRO A 15 0.19 -16.14 1.99
N SER A 16 -0.68 -16.83 1.24
CA SER A 16 -0.48 -16.97 -0.20
C SER A 16 -0.66 -15.63 -0.92
N THR A 17 -0.12 -15.50 -2.13
CA THR A 17 -0.24 -14.27 -2.90
C THR A 17 -1.71 -13.84 -3.11
N PRO A 18 -2.65 -14.72 -3.52
CA PRO A 18 -4.05 -14.32 -3.66
C PRO A 18 -4.67 -13.86 -2.34
N GLU A 19 -4.35 -14.51 -1.23
CA GLU A 19 -4.85 -14.09 0.09
C GLU A 19 -4.34 -12.71 0.46
N ALA A 20 -3.06 -12.44 0.22
CA ALA A 20 -2.45 -11.15 0.51
C ALA A 20 -3.10 -10.04 -0.31
N VAL A 21 -3.41 -10.28 -1.59
CA VAL A 21 -4.11 -9.30 -2.44
C VAL A 21 -5.47 -8.97 -1.86
N LEU A 22 -6.22 -9.97 -1.43
CA LEU A 22 -7.54 -9.75 -0.81
C LEU A 22 -7.43 -8.95 0.48
N LEU A 23 -6.45 -9.24 1.32
CA LEU A 23 -6.22 -8.52 2.57
C LEU A 23 -5.92 -7.04 2.32
N VAL A 24 -5.05 -6.75 1.35
CA VAL A 24 -4.72 -5.38 0.99
C VAL A 24 -5.96 -4.63 0.47
N ARG A 25 -6.76 -5.27 -0.40
CA ARG A 25 -8.00 -4.68 -0.89
C ARG A 25 -8.97 -4.37 0.24
N GLN A 26 -9.08 -5.25 1.23
CA GLN A 26 -9.91 -5.00 2.41
C GLN A 26 -9.42 -3.78 3.20
N VAL A 27 -8.12 -3.65 3.39
CA VAL A 27 -7.55 -2.48 4.08
C VAL A 27 -7.95 -1.19 3.38
N PHE A 28 -7.82 -1.13 2.05
CA PHE A 28 -8.19 0.05 1.28
C PHE A 28 -9.69 0.35 1.34
N SER A 29 -10.53 -0.67 1.39
CA SER A 29 -11.99 -0.48 1.40
C SER A 29 -12.54 -0.14 2.80
N GLN A 30 -11.88 -0.57 3.85
CA GLN A 30 -12.38 -0.44 5.23
C GLN A 30 -11.71 0.68 6.03
N ASN A 31 -10.50 1.08 5.66
CA ASN A 31 -9.77 2.10 6.41
C ASN A 31 -10.09 3.49 5.87
N PRO A 32 -10.59 4.43 6.73
CA PRO A 32 -10.92 5.79 6.29
C PRO A 32 -9.75 6.57 5.68
N VAL A 33 -8.51 6.24 6.04
CA VAL A 33 -7.31 6.88 5.48
C VAL A 33 -7.26 6.71 3.97
N PHE A 34 -7.77 5.59 3.46
CA PHE A 34 -7.78 5.27 2.03
C PHE A 34 -9.11 5.58 1.34
N ALA A 35 -9.98 6.36 1.98
CA ALA A 35 -11.29 6.68 1.41
C ALA A 35 -11.15 7.35 0.03
N GLY A 36 -11.85 6.80 -0.97
CA GLY A 36 -11.81 7.30 -2.34
C GLY A 36 -10.58 6.87 -3.14
N ILE A 37 -9.68 6.06 -2.57
CA ILE A 37 -8.49 5.58 -3.23
C ILE A 37 -8.69 4.15 -3.69
N THR A 38 -8.44 3.89 -4.98
CA THR A 38 -8.50 2.54 -5.56
C THR A 38 -7.09 2.07 -5.85
N PRO A 39 -6.61 0.99 -5.19
CA PRO A 39 -5.27 0.49 -5.43
C PRO A 39 -5.19 -0.39 -6.68
N ASP A 40 -4.04 -0.35 -7.34
CA ASP A 40 -3.66 -1.33 -8.34
C ASP A 40 -2.67 -2.28 -7.67
N ILE A 41 -3.06 -3.53 -7.51
CA ILE A 41 -2.27 -4.53 -6.78
C ILE A 41 -1.89 -5.64 -7.74
N SER A 42 -0.58 -5.87 -7.87
CA SER A 42 -0.08 -6.91 -8.76
C SER A 42 1.11 -7.64 -8.12
N PRO A 43 1.31 -8.92 -8.45
CA PRO A 43 2.52 -9.62 -8.07
C PRO A 43 3.72 -9.01 -8.78
N ALA A 44 4.75 -8.64 -8.03
CA ALA A 44 5.97 -8.07 -8.62
C ALA A 44 7.04 -9.13 -8.85
N SER A 45 7.13 -10.08 -7.93
CA SER A 45 8.06 -11.21 -8.01
C SER A 45 7.62 -12.25 -6.99
N LEU A 46 8.38 -13.34 -6.86
CA LEU A 46 8.10 -14.34 -5.85
C LEU A 46 8.10 -13.68 -4.45
N ARG A 47 7.01 -13.84 -3.72
CA ARG A 47 6.85 -13.31 -2.36
C ARG A 47 6.85 -11.78 -2.27
N ARG A 48 6.50 -11.07 -3.35
CA ARG A 48 6.37 -9.62 -3.35
C ARG A 48 5.10 -9.17 -4.04
N LEU A 49 4.47 -8.13 -3.48
CA LEU A 49 3.35 -7.44 -4.12
C LEU A 49 3.72 -6.00 -4.42
N CYS A 50 3.29 -5.52 -5.56
CA CYS A 50 3.39 -4.11 -5.92
C CYS A 50 2.01 -3.48 -5.75
N ILE A 51 1.91 -2.46 -4.91
CA ILE A 51 0.69 -1.71 -4.68
C ILE A 51 0.91 -0.29 -5.19
N THR A 52 0.10 0.13 -6.15
CA THR A 52 0.22 1.45 -6.75
C THR A 52 -1.12 2.18 -6.62
N PHE A 53 -1.09 3.42 -6.20
CA PHE A 53 -2.30 4.25 -6.15
C PHE A 53 -1.95 5.72 -6.24
N THR A 54 -2.93 6.53 -6.63
CA THR A 54 -2.78 7.97 -6.76
C THR A 54 -3.60 8.69 -5.70
N PHE A 55 -3.13 9.85 -5.29
CA PHE A 55 -3.81 10.70 -4.32
C PHE A 55 -3.48 12.17 -4.57
N PRO A 56 -4.38 13.08 -4.19
CA PRO A 56 -4.12 14.52 -4.36
C PRO A 56 -3.31 15.09 -3.21
N ALA A 57 -2.45 16.04 -3.53
CA ALA A 57 -1.73 16.86 -2.55
C ALA A 57 -1.39 18.21 -3.16
N GLU A 58 -1.23 19.24 -2.34
CA GLU A 58 -0.94 20.59 -2.81
C GLU A 58 0.54 20.83 -3.04
N THR A 59 1.39 20.19 -2.23
CA THR A 59 2.84 20.35 -2.29
C THR A 59 3.52 18.99 -2.18
N THR A 60 4.79 18.94 -2.58
CA THR A 60 5.60 17.72 -2.44
C THR A 60 5.75 17.32 -0.97
N GLY A 61 5.96 18.30 -0.07
CA GLY A 61 6.04 18.03 1.37
C GLY A 61 4.76 17.42 1.93
N GLN A 62 3.60 17.92 1.50
CA GLN A 62 2.31 17.35 1.89
C GLN A 62 2.15 15.93 1.33
N ALA A 63 2.59 15.71 0.08
CA ALA A 63 2.54 14.39 -0.53
C ALA A 63 3.41 13.39 0.25
N ASP A 64 4.61 13.79 0.67
CA ASP A 64 5.48 12.94 1.47
C ASP A 64 4.83 12.56 2.81
N ASN A 65 4.21 13.53 3.49
CA ASN A 65 3.52 13.26 4.75
C ASN A 65 2.34 12.31 4.58
N LYS A 66 1.56 12.49 3.52
CA LYS A 66 0.44 11.60 3.19
C LYS A 66 0.93 10.20 2.84
N ALA A 67 2.02 10.11 2.06
CA ALA A 67 2.60 8.82 1.69
C ALA A 67 3.05 8.04 2.93
N ASP A 68 3.73 8.69 3.87
CA ASP A 68 4.14 8.06 5.12
C ASP A 68 2.93 7.56 5.91
N GLU A 69 1.88 8.35 5.99
CA GLU A 69 0.65 7.97 6.68
C GLU A 69 -0.01 6.76 6.01
N PHE A 70 -0.07 6.73 4.68
CA PHE A 70 -0.62 5.60 3.94
C PHE A 70 0.19 4.33 4.19
N ILE A 71 1.51 4.41 4.10
CA ILE A 71 2.38 3.25 4.32
C ILE A 71 2.24 2.73 5.74
N GLN A 72 2.26 3.62 6.72
CA GLN A 72 2.14 3.23 8.13
C GLN A 72 0.79 2.57 8.41
N SER A 73 -0.29 3.15 7.89
CA SER A 73 -1.62 2.58 8.04
C SER A 73 -1.74 1.21 7.38
N LEU A 74 -1.18 1.06 6.17
CA LEU A 74 -1.20 -0.21 5.45
C LEU A 74 -0.49 -1.30 6.26
N LEU A 75 0.70 -1.03 6.76
CA LEU A 75 1.47 -1.99 7.54
C LEU A 75 0.79 -2.35 8.86
N GLU A 76 0.25 -1.35 9.56
CA GLU A 76 -0.42 -1.55 10.83
C GLU A 76 -1.66 -2.45 10.68
N TYR A 77 -2.49 -2.18 9.67
CA TYR A 77 -3.70 -2.96 9.45
C TYR A 77 -3.40 -4.36 8.93
N THR A 78 -2.43 -4.51 8.05
CA THR A 78 -2.05 -5.83 7.54
C THR A 78 -1.40 -6.67 8.63
N SER A 79 -0.60 -6.07 9.52
CA SER A 79 -0.01 -6.78 10.66
C SER A 79 -1.06 -7.29 11.63
N ALA A 80 -2.17 -6.55 11.82
CA ALA A 80 -3.25 -6.96 12.68
C ALA A 80 -4.01 -8.17 12.12
N ILE A 81 -3.99 -8.37 10.80
CA ILE A 81 -4.70 -9.45 10.12
C ILE A 81 -3.75 -10.62 9.83
N THR A 82 -2.50 -10.34 9.50
CA THR A 82 -1.50 -11.36 9.18
C THR A 82 -0.10 -10.86 9.50
N ASP A 83 0.73 -11.76 10.01
CA ASP A 83 2.15 -11.48 10.24
C ASP A 83 3.00 -11.69 8.98
N GLY A 84 2.37 -12.07 7.86
CA GLY A 84 3.06 -12.44 6.65
C GLY A 84 3.42 -11.27 5.72
N ILE A 85 3.02 -10.04 6.05
CA ILE A 85 3.26 -8.88 5.20
C ILE A 85 4.20 -7.91 5.91
N ARG A 86 5.29 -7.54 5.23
CA ARG A 86 6.29 -6.62 5.77
C ARG A 86 6.60 -5.52 4.77
N GLU A 87 7.07 -4.38 5.30
CA GLU A 87 7.50 -3.28 4.46
C GLU A 87 8.64 -3.71 3.54
N GLY A 88 8.56 -3.33 2.29
CA GLY A 88 9.64 -3.45 1.32
C GLY A 88 10.22 -2.09 0.99
N SER A 89 9.98 -1.62 -0.23
CA SER A 89 10.42 -0.32 -0.70
C SER A 89 9.23 0.48 -1.23
N ASN A 90 9.39 1.80 -1.28
CA ASN A 90 8.34 2.67 -1.81
C ASN A 90 8.95 3.78 -2.66
N VAL A 91 8.17 4.27 -3.62
CA VAL A 91 8.54 5.37 -4.51
C VAL A 91 7.35 6.30 -4.64
N LEU A 92 7.60 7.58 -4.38
CA LEU A 92 6.62 8.64 -4.57
C LEU A 92 7.01 9.46 -5.80
N SER A 93 6.06 9.67 -6.71
CA SER A 93 6.30 10.43 -7.93
C SER A 93 5.06 11.21 -8.32
N TYR A 94 5.21 12.13 -9.27
CA TYR A 94 4.05 12.82 -9.86
C TYR A 94 3.25 11.84 -10.71
N ALA A 95 1.95 11.89 -10.54
CA ALA A 95 1.05 11.09 -11.36
C ALA A 95 0.72 11.77 -12.68
#